data_9f6bf4dfa5c38f2ce701a3ca3a13197f
#
_entry.id   9f6bf4dfa5c38f2ce701a3ca3a13197f
#
_cell.length_a   1.000
_cell.length_b   1.000
_cell.length_c   1.000
_cell.angle_alpha   90.00
_cell.angle_beta   90.00
_cell.angle_gamma   90.00
#
_symmetry.space_group_name_H-M   'P 1'
#
loop_
_entity.id
_entity.type
_entity.pdbx_description
1 polymer ?
#
loop_
_entity_poly.entity_id
_entity_poly.type
_entity_poly.pdbx_seq_one_letter_code
_entity_poly.pdbx_strand_id
1 'polypeptide(L)'
;MASPPLSAAGGSGAEHSSGSEAPPPGRDLPALFEQAAERLPALLPAASKEQLLYLYARYKQVKLGTCNTPKPSFFDFEGKQKWEAWKALGDTSPHQAMQEYVAAVKKLDPSWNPQTTEKRAKESKTVFGGPVVSSLYQEETIREEDKNIFDYCRENNIDYVTKAIQSKKVDVNVTDEEGRALLHWACDRGHKELVSALLQHSADVNIQDGEGQTALHYAATCEFLDIVELLLQSGADPGLRDQEGCLPEEVTDSKAITSALQQHVTGEP
;
A
#
# COMPACT_ATOMS: atom_id res chain seq x y z
N MET A 1 45.33 -42.84 49.67
CA MET A 1 46.64 -42.12 49.53
C MET A 1 46.53 -41.09 48.46
N ALA A 2 46.60 -39.90 48.89
CA ALA A 2 47.19 -38.73 48.25
C ALA A 2 46.56 -38.11 47.00
N SER A 3 45.95 -36.99 47.26
CA SER A 3 45.81 -35.78 46.41
C SER A 3 47.17 -35.26 45.93
N PRO A 4 47.21 -34.07 45.31
CA PRO A 4 46.57 -33.29 44.28
C PRO A 4 47.63 -32.72 43.28
N PRO A 5 47.61 -31.48 42.80
CA PRO A 5 46.70 -30.64 42.06
C PRO A 5 47.37 -30.01 40.79
N LEU A 6 46.78 -28.90 40.30
CA LEU A 6 47.28 -27.72 39.53
C LEU A 6 46.64 -27.62 38.14
N SER A 7 45.83 -26.65 37.92
CA SER A 7 46.03 -25.19 37.77
C SER A 7 46.38 -24.76 36.36
N ALA A 8 45.53 -23.89 35.87
CA ALA A 8 45.80 -22.61 35.26
C ALA A 8 45.45 -22.39 33.79
N ALA A 9 44.69 -21.38 33.60
CA ALA A 9 44.74 -20.29 32.61
C ALA A 9 44.26 -20.64 31.19
N GLY A 10 43.30 -20.02 30.67
CA GLY A 10 43.05 -18.59 30.46
C GLY A 10 42.77 -18.45 28.99
N GLY A 11 41.64 -17.94 28.62
CA GLY A 11 41.28 -17.71 27.21
C GLY A 11 39.98 -16.89 27.17
N SER A 12 40.10 -15.59 27.28
CA SER A 12 39.05 -14.64 27.08
C SER A 12 38.53 -14.67 25.67
N GLY A 13 37.31 -15.13 25.46
CA GLY A 13 36.51 -14.91 24.24
C GLY A 13 35.51 -13.81 24.56
N ALA A 14 35.74 -12.62 24.06
CA ALA A 14 34.80 -11.52 24.13
C ALA A 14 33.61 -11.82 23.22
N GLU A 15 32.51 -12.19 23.83
CA GLU A 15 31.22 -12.15 23.15
C GLU A 15 30.76 -10.69 23.05
N HIS A 16 30.81 -10.14 21.84
CA HIS A 16 30.14 -8.91 21.51
C HIS A 16 28.62 -9.15 21.54
N SER A 17 28.05 -9.04 22.72
CA SER A 17 26.64 -8.79 22.91
C SER A 17 26.35 -7.39 22.36
N SER A 18 25.70 -7.33 21.21
CA SER A 18 25.05 -6.11 20.75
C SER A 18 23.85 -5.84 21.64
N GLY A 19 24.12 -5.20 22.77
CA GLY A 19 23.08 -4.71 23.66
C GLY A 19 22.25 -3.66 22.94
N SER A 20 21.00 -3.97 22.63
CA SER A 20 19.99 -2.97 22.39
C SER A 20 19.78 -2.22 23.70
N GLU A 21 20.39 -1.06 23.81
CA GLU A 21 20.22 -0.18 24.96
C GLU A 21 18.76 0.24 25.05
N ALA A 22 18.04 -0.33 26.02
CA ALA A 22 16.69 0.10 26.37
C ALA A 22 16.72 1.59 26.75
N PRO A 23 15.75 2.40 26.34
CA PRO A 23 15.72 3.82 26.70
C PRO A 23 15.64 3.95 28.21
N PRO A 24 16.31 4.98 28.81
CA PRO A 24 16.32 5.18 30.26
C PRO A 24 14.89 5.37 30.78
N PRO A 25 14.58 4.84 31.99
CA PRO A 25 13.27 4.95 32.62
C PRO A 25 12.95 6.41 32.94
N GLY A 26 11.88 6.95 32.36
CA GLY A 26 11.39 8.30 32.68
C GLY A 26 10.95 9.16 31.49
N ARG A 27 11.08 8.70 30.24
CA ARG A 27 10.58 9.46 29.08
C ARG A 27 9.29 8.86 28.56
N ASP A 28 8.31 9.73 28.40
CA ASP A 28 7.04 9.41 27.75
C ASP A 28 7.30 8.98 26.29
N LEU A 29 7.23 7.66 26.00
CA LEU A 29 7.50 7.11 24.69
C LEU A 29 6.58 7.71 23.59
N PRO A 30 5.29 7.97 23.84
CA PRO A 30 4.44 8.71 22.91
C PRO A 30 4.99 10.10 22.56
N ALA A 31 5.47 10.86 23.54
CA ALA A 31 6.07 12.18 23.28
C ALA A 31 7.36 12.08 22.46
N LEU A 32 8.19 11.07 22.70
CA LEU A 32 9.39 10.81 21.90
C LEU A 32 9.03 10.42 20.46
N PHE A 33 7.97 9.65 20.29
CA PHE A 33 7.48 9.26 18.97
C PHE A 33 7.01 10.47 18.15
N GLU A 34 6.23 11.37 18.75
CA GLU A 34 5.77 12.60 18.06
C GLU A 34 6.96 13.50 17.68
N GLN A 35 7.93 13.70 18.57
CA GLN A 35 9.15 14.46 18.28
C GLN A 35 9.99 13.82 17.16
N ALA A 36 10.06 12.49 17.12
CA ALA A 36 10.72 11.76 16.03
C ALA A 36 9.97 11.95 14.70
N ALA A 37 8.65 11.96 14.72
CA ALA A 37 7.84 12.20 13.54
C ALA A 37 7.99 13.64 13.00
N GLU A 38 8.05 14.62 13.90
CA GLU A 38 8.33 16.03 13.52
C GLU A 38 9.74 16.21 12.94
N ARG A 39 10.69 15.36 13.31
CA ARG A 39 12.06 15.42 12.77
C ARG A 39 12.20 14.84 11.37
N LEU A 40 11.34 13.89 11.01
CA LEU A 40 11.44 13.12 9.75
C LEU A 40 11.55 13.98 8.48
N PRO A 41 10.82 15.10 8.29
CA PRO A 41 10.93 15.92 7.09
C PRO A 41 12.35 16.39 6.77
N ALA A 42 13.13 16.69 7.81
CA ALA A 42 14.51 17.11 7.64
C ALA A 42 15.46 15.96 7.24
N LEU A 43 15.04 14.70 7.46
CA LEU A 43 15.83 13.49 7.18
C LEU A 43 15.52 12.86 5.84
N LEU A 44 14.44 13.29 5.17
CA LEU A 44 13.98 12.72 3.91
C LEU A 44 15.07 12.66 2.82
N PRO A 45 15.87 13.71 2.61
CA PRO A 45 16.89 13.71 1.56
C PRO A 45 18.02 12.69 1.81
N ALA A 46 18.19 12.25 3.07
CA ALA A 46 19.26 11.34 3.48
C ALA A 46 18.77 9.89 3.68
N ALA A 47 17.45 9.68 3.74
CA ALA A 47 16.86 8.38 4.00
C ALA A 47 16.67 7.57 2.72
N SER A 48 17.02 6.28 2.75
CA SER A 48 16.72 5.36 1.64
C SER A 48 15.23 5.08 1.55
N LYS A 49 14.77 4.63 0.37
CA LYS A 49 13.36 4.21 0.15
C LYS A 49 12.92 3.14 1.16
N GLU A 50 13.77 2.16 1.44
CA GLU A 50 13.49 1.09 2.41
C GLU A 50 13.33 1.65 3.84
N GLN A 51 14.18 2.62 4.23
CA GLN A 51 14.07 3.27 5.52
C GLN A 51 12.78 4.09 5.66
N LEU A 52 12.35 4.75 4.58
CA LEU A 52 11.08 5.48 4.55
C LEU A 52 9.87 4.53 4.65
N LEU A 53 9.89 3.40 3.94
CA LEU A 53 8.85 2.37 4.05
C LEU A 53 8.80 1.76 5.46
N TYR A 54 9.97 1.51 6.06
CA TYR A 54 10.09 1.01 7.43
C TYR A 54 9.44 1.96 8.44
N LEU A 55 9.73 3.26 8.33
CA LEU A 55 9.15 4.31 9.18
C LEU A 55 7.65 4.48 8.92
N TYR A 56 7.24 4.50 7.65
CA TYR A 56 5.84 4.59 7.27
C TYR A 56 4.98 3.49 7.93
N ALA A 57 5.40 2.24 7.79
CA ALA A 57 4.68 1.10 8.33
C ALA A 57 4.47 1.21 9.84
N ARG A 58 5.52 1.55 10.60
CA ARG A 58 5.45 1.71 12.06
C ARG A 58 4.60 2.89 12.47
N TYR A 59 4.69 3.99 11.74
CA TYR A 59 3.82 5.14 11.97
C TYR A 59 2.33 4.76 11.80
N LYS A 60 2.00 4.05 10.72
CA LYS A 60 0.63 3.56 10.48
C LYS A 60 0.18 2.59 11.58
N GLN A 61 1.05 1.68 12.00
CA GLN A 61 0.77 0.73 13.09
C GLN A 61 0.46 1.44 14.41
N VAL A 62 1.19 2.51 14.73
CA VAL A 62 0.94 3.32 15.93
C VAL A 62 -0.39 4.07 15.84
N LYS A 63 -0.69 4.68 14.71
CA LYS A 63 -1.87 5.56 14.55
C LYS A 63 -3.17 4.80 14.26
N LEU A 64 -3.09 3.70 13.52
CA LEU A 64 -4.28 2.98 13.01
C LEU A 64 -4.36 1.52 13.47
N GLY A 65 -3.29 0.99 14.08
CA GLY A 65 -3.21 -0.43 14.44
C GLY A 65 -2.86 -1.33 13.27
N THR A 66 -3.34 -2.59 13.31
CA THR A 66 -3.11 -3.59 12.26
C THR A 66 -3.69 -3.14 10.92
N CYS A 67 -2.99 -3.43 9.83
CA CYS A 67 -3.42 -3.09 8.48
C CYS A 67 -4.75 -3.78 8.13
N ASN A 68 -5.80 -2.98 8.02
CA ASN A 68 -7.16 -3.42 7.69
C ASN A 68 -7.69 -2.78 6.39
N THR A 69 -6.84 -2.05 5.67
CA THR A 69 -7.20 -1.47 4.38
C THR A 69 -7.09 -2.51 3.28
N PRO A 70 -7.92 -2.42 2.22
CA PRO A 70 -7.78 -3.28 1.06
C PRO A 70 -6.41 -3.07 0.40
N LYS A 71 -5.96 -4.09 -0.35
CA LYS A 71 -4.72 -4.01 -1.12
C LYS A 71 -4.85 -2.87 -2.13
N PRO A 72 -3.84 -2.00 -2.27
CA PRO A 72 -3.86 -0.95 -3.28
C PRO A 72 -3.89 -1.52 -4.71
N SER A 73 -4.31 -0.66 -5.63
CA SER A 73 -4.36 -0.89 -7.06
C SER A 73 -3.10 -1.57 -7.60
N PHE A 74 -3.27 -2.38 -8.66
CA PHE A 74 -2.15 -3.06 -9.33
C PHE A 74 -1.07 -2.07 -9.77
N PHE A 75 -1.46 -0.90 -10.28
CA PHE A 75 -0.53 0.15 -10.75
C PHE A 75 -0.05 1.11 -9.67
N ASP A 76 -0.61 1.06 -8.49
CA ASP A 76 -0.09 1.82 -7.35
C ASP A 76 1.09 1.07 -6.71
N PHE A 77 2.19 0.93 -7.47
CA PHE A 77 3.40 0.25 -7.00
C PHE A 77 3.89 0.81 -5.67
N GLU A 78 3.71 2.09 -5.47
CA GLU A 78 4.16 2.76 -4.28
C GLU A 78 3.21 2.55 -3.11
N GLY A 79 1.91 2.70 -3.32
CA GLY A 79 0.88 2.34 -2.36
C GLY A 79 0.97 0.88 -1.98
N LYS A 80 1.24 -0.01 -2.94
CA LYS A 80 1.44 -1.44 -2.72
C LYS A 80 2.64 -1.72 -1.82
N GLN A 81 3.80 -1.11 -2.09
CA GLN A 81 4.99 -1.25 -1.23
C GLN A 81 4.74 -0.73 0.20
N LYS A 82 4.04 0.39 0.34
CA LYS A 82 3.62 0.94 1.63
C LYS A 82 2.66 0.02 2.37
N TRP A 83 1.66 -0.49 1.65
CA TRP A 83 0.67 -1.42 2.19
C TRP A 83 1.32 -2.73 2.65
N GLU A 84 2.20 -3.32 1.82
CA GLU A 84 2.94 -4.55 2.15
C GLU A 84 3.83 -4.34 3.38
N ALA A 85 4.55 -3.22 3.44
CA ALA A 85 5.39 -2.89 4.59
C ALA A 85 4.56 -2.77 5.89
N TRP A 86 3.36 -2.19 5.83
CA TRP A 86 2.46 -2.10 6.98
C TRP A 86 1.80 -3.45 7.29
N LYS A 87 1.33 -4.17 6.28
CA LYS A 87 0.72 -5.50 6.41
C LYS A 87 1.68 -6.50 7.05
N ALA A 88 2.96 -6.44 6.71
CA ALA A 88 4.02 -7.30 7.26
C ALA A 88 4.22 -7.14 8.77
N LEU A 89 3.78 -6.04 9.38
CA LEU A 89 3.86 -5.84 10.83
C LEU A 89 2.86 -6.71 11.61
N GLY A 90 1.81 -7.20 10.95
CA GLY A 90 0.79 -8.05 11.59
C GLY A 90 0.30 -7.45 12.91
N ASP A 91 0.38 -8.24 13.99
CA ASP A 91 -0.09 -7.87 15.32
C ASP A 91 0.97 -7.16 16.18
N THR A 92 1.98 -6.56 15.57
CA THR A 92 3.00 -5.75 16.30
C THR A 92 2.29 -4.68 17.14
N SER A 93 2.59 -4.65 18.44
CA SER A 93 1.93 -3.70 19.33
C SER A 93 2.30 -2.24 19.02
N PRO A 94 1.38 -1.28 19.19
CA PRO A 94 1.68 0.14 19.02
C PRO A 94 2.89 0.60 19.82
N HIS A 95 3.07 0.07 21.03
CA HIS A 95 4.22 0.38 21.89
C HIS A 95 5.54 -0.06 21.25
N GLN A 96 5.61 -1.28 20.72
CA GLN A 96 6.79 -1.79 20.01
C GLN A 96 7.06 -0.97 18.75
N ALA A 97 6.02 -0.68 17.97
CA ALA A 97 6.13 0.14 16.75
C ALA A 97 6.66 1.55 17.04
N MET A 98 6.27 2.18 18.17
CA MET A 98 6.83 3.47 18.61
C MET A 98 8.33 3.36 18.95
N GLN A 99 8.72 2.32 19.68
CA GLN A 99 10.13 2.10 20.03
C GLN A 99 11.00 1.94 18.79
N GLU A 100 10.56 1.10 17.85
CA GLU A 100 11.25 0.84 16.59
C GLU A 100 11.35 2.09 15.71
N TYR A 101 10.27 2.90 15.67
CA TYR A 101 10.25 4.17 14.95
C TYR A 101 11.27 5.16 15.51
N VAL A 102 11.25 5.39 16.81
CA VAL A 102 12.21 6.29 17.50
C VAL A 102 13.64 5.83 17.31
N ALA A 103 13.90 4.52 17.42
CA ALA A 103 15.21 3.94 17.18
C ALA A 103 15.70 4.14 15.73
N ALA A 104 14.82 4.00 14.76
CA ALA A 104 15.15 4.22 13.35
C ALA A 104 15.46 5.67 13.04
N VAL A 105 14.67 6.63 13.57
CA VAL A 105 14.96 8.07 13.43
C VAL A 105 16.30 8.43 14.08
N LYS A 106 16.58 7.87 15.25
CA LYS A 106 17.86 8.10 15.95
C LYS A 106 19.05 7.52 15.18
N LYS A 107 18.84 6.41 14.45
CA LYS A 107 19.87 5.83 13.57
C LYS A 107 20.13 6.70 12.34
N LEU A 108 19.10 7.35 11.81
CA LEU A 108 19.21 8.28 10.69
C LEU A 108 19.85 9.61 11.08
N ASP A 109 19.60 10.07 12.30
CA ASP A 109 20.18 11.28 12.87
C ASP A 109 20.76 11.02 14.27
N PRO A 110 22.01 10.54 14.36
CA PRO A 110 22.67 10.30 15.64
C PRO A 110 22.84 11.57 16.49
N SER A 111 22.79 12.74 15.87
CA SER A 111 22.88 14.04 16.54
C SER A 111 21.58 14.46 17.22
N TRP A 112 20.47 13.83 16.87
CA TRP A 112 19.16 14.15 17.41
C TRP A 112 19.09 13.82 18.92
N ASN A 113 18.95 14.87 19.73
CA ASN A 113 18.74 14.75 21.16
C ASN A 113 17.36 15.33 21.53
N PRO A 114 16.40 14.50 21.92
CA PRO A 114 15.05 14.97 22.26
C PRO A 114 15.00 15.92 23.47
N GLN A 115 16.07 16.05 24.24
CA GLN A 115 16.13 16.99 25.37
C GLN A 115 16.30 18.46 24.98
N THR A 116 16.78 18.73 23.77
CA THR A 116 17.03 20.11 23.31
C THR A 116 15.79 20.79 22.71
N THR A 117 14.72 20.03 22.48
CA THR A 117 13.48 20.54 21.84
C THR A 117 12.46 21.10 22.83
N GLU A 118 12.58 20.83 24.14
CA GLU A 118 11.61 21.32 25.15
C GLU A 118 11.54 22.85 25.27
N LYS A 119 12.60 23.57 24.86
CA LYS A 119 12.63 25.04 24.94
C LYS A 119 11.92 25.75 23.77
N ARG A 120 11.59 25.03 22.67
CA ARG A 120 10.97 25.63 21.48
C ARG A 120 9.47 25.37 21.35
N ALA A 121 8.94 24.43 22.12
CA ALA A 121 7.54 24.00 22.03
C ALA A 121 6.52 24.92 22.74
N LYS A 122 6.95 26.03 23.35
CA LYS A 122 6.03 26.95 24.06
C LYS A 122 5.45 28.08 23.21
N GLU A 123 5.86 28.22 21.95
CA GLU A 123 5.40 29.35 21.10
C GLU A 123 4.70 28.99 19.78
N SER A 124 4.41 27.72 19.53
CA SER A 124 3.65 27.37 18.31
C SER A 124 2.47 26.47 18.63
N LYS A 125 1.38 27.09 19.06
CA LYS A 125 0.03 26.54 18.92
C LYS A 125 -0.40 26.74 17.46
N THR A 126 0.08 25.95 16.55
CA THR A 126 -0.54 25.74 15.26
C THR A 126 -0.92 24.27 15.16
N VAL A 127 -2.22 24.06 15.18
CA VAL A 127 -2.91 22.81 14.88
C VAL A 127 -2.48 22.35 13.48
N PHE A 128 -1.52 21.45 13.43
CA PHE A 128 -1.24 20.65 12.25
C PHE A 128 -0.96 19.22 12.71
N GLY A 129 -2.04 18.49 12.93
CA GLY A 129 -1.98 17.05 13.13
C GLY A 129 -2.15 16.35 11.80
N GLY A 130 -1.06 16.02 11.16
CA GLY A 130 -1.04 15.11 10.04
C GLY A 130 0.41 14.84 9.67
N PRO A 131 0.84 13.58 9.66
CA PRO A 131 2.26 13.32 9.47
C PRO A 131 2.67 13.57 8.03
N VAL A 132 3.74 14.27 7.89
CA VAL A 132 4.44 14.58 6.64
C VAL A 132 4.75 13.32 5.81
N VAL A 133 4.80 12.15 6.44
CA VAL A 133 5.00 10.85 5.75
C VAL A 133 3.78 10.46 4.89
N SER A 134 2.57 10.87 5.28
CA SER A 134 1.36 10.67 4.46
C SER A 134 1.21 11.77 3.40
N SER A 135 1.80 12.94 3.63
CA SER A 135 1.75 14.10 2.75
C SER A 135 2.84 14.11 1.66
N LEU A 136 3.85 13.22 1.75
CA LEU A 136 4.86 13.08 0.71
C LEU A 136 4.33 12.46 -0.58
N TYR A 137 3.15 11.90 -0.50
CA TYR A 137 2.41 11.33 -1.61
C TYR A 137 0.95 11.79 -1.48
N GLN A 138 0.74 13.10 -1.57
CA GLN A 138 -0.54 13.58 -2.04
C GLN A 138 -0.65 13.05 -3.47
N GLU A 139 -1.66 12.23 -3.76
CA GLU A 139 -2.23 12.26 -5.09
C GLU A 139 -2.42 13.75 -5.36
N GLU A 140 -1.67 14.28 -6.32
CA GLU A 140 -1.87 15.66 -6.75
C GLU A 140 -3.36 15.75 -7.04
N THR A 141 -4.08 16.56 -6.27
CA THR A 141 -5.48 16.82 -6.54
C THR A 141 -5.49 17.53 -7.88
N ILE A 142 -5.72 16.77 -8.94
CA ILE A 142 -5.83 17.30 -10.30
C ILE A 142 -6.94 18.32 -10.26
N ARG A 143 -6.66 19.55 -10.70
CA ARG A 143 -7.68 20.61 -10.76
C ARG A 143 -8.79 20.14 -11.67
N GLU A 144 -10.03 20.48 -11.35
CA GLU A 144 -11.22 20.03 -12.08
C GLU A 144 -11.13 20.31 -13.59
N GLU A 145 -10.47 21.42 -13.97
CA GLU A 145 -10.23 21.83 -15.36
C GLU A 145 -9.19 20.98 -16.11
N ASP A 146 -8.32 20.26 -15.37
CA ASP A 146 -7.25 19.43 -15.91
C ASP A 146 -7.61 17.93 -15.90
N LYS A 147 -8.77 17.56 -15.32
CA LYS A 147 -9.22 16.17 -15.25
C LYS A 147 -9.62 15.63 -16.62
N ASN A 148 -9.14 14.43 -16.91
CA ASN A 148 -9.57 13.64 -18.06
C ASN A 148 -10.63 12.59 -17.67
N ILE A 149 -11.15 11.84 -18.63
CA ILE A 149 -12.20 10.84 -18.40
C ILE A 149 -11.74 9.72 -17.45
N PHE A 150 -10.45 9.37 -17.45
CA PHE A 150 -9.89 8.34 -16.56
C PHE A 150 -9.84 8.81 -15.11
N ASP A 151 -9.62 10.12 -14.86
CA ASP A 151 -9.67 10.71 -13.52
C ASP A 151 -11.08 10.61 -12.95
N TYR A 152 -12.11 10.92 -13.73
CA TYR A 152 -13.50 10.75 -13.32
C TYR A 152 -13.87 9.27 -13.09
N CYS A 153 -13.29 8.36 -13.86
CA CYS A 153 -13.46 6.93 -13.66
C CYS A 153 -12.82 6.48 -12.34
N ARG A 154 -11.60 6.95 -12.04
CA ARG A 154 -10.88 6.70 -10.80
C ARG A 154 -11.62 7.22 -9.56
N GLU A 155 -12.29 8.37 -9.68
CA GLU A 155 -13.08 8.99 -8.61
C GLU A 155 -14.49 8.41 -8.47
N ASN A 156 -14.86 7.40 -9.26
CA ASN A 156 -16.20 6.81 -9.31
C ASN A 156 -17.31 7.81 -9.68
N ASN A 157 -17.00 8.79 -10.53
CA ASN A 157 -17.99 9.76 -10.98
C ASN A 157 -18.82 9.17 -12.14
N ILE A 158 -19.75 8.29 -11.78
CA ILE A 158 -20.60 7.53 -12.71
C ILE A 158 -21.38 8.47 -13.61
N ASP A 159 -21.96 9.54 -13.03
CA ASP A 159 -22.79 10.49 -13.78
C ASP A 159 -22.02 11.20 -14.88
N TYR A 160 -20.78 11.62 -14.60
CA TYR A 160 -19.96 12.28 -15.61
C TYR A 160 -19.55 11.30 -16.71
N VAL A 161 -19.05 10.12 -16.33
CA VAL A 161 -18.58 9.10 -17.28
C VAL A 161 -19.72 8.65 -18.19
N THR A 162 -20.89 8.33 -17.64
CA THR A 162 -22.05 7.89 -18.44
C THR A 162 -22.57 8.99 -19.36
N LYS A 163 -22.64 10.24 -18.90
CA LYS A 163 -23.03 11.39 -19.75
C LYS A 163 -22.03 11.62 -20.90
N ALA A 164 -20.73 11.48 -20.63
CA ALA A 164 -19.70 11.64 -21.66
C ALA A 164 -19.83 10.56 -22.76
N ILE A 165 -20.08 9.31 -22.38
CA ILE A 165 -20.31 8.20 -23.31
C ILE A 165 -21.63 8.40 -24.09
N GLN A 166 -22.74 8.69 -23.42
CA GLN A 166 -24.05 8.91 -24.04
C GLN A 166 -24.05 10.06 -25.04
N SER A 167 -23.33 11.14 -24.73
CA SER A 167 -23.18 12.30 -25.62
C SER A 167 -22.19 12.05 -26.78
N LYS A 168 -21.62 10.85 -26.89
CA LYS A 168 -20.60 10.46 -27.87
C LYS A 168 -19.36 11.35 -27.86
N LYS A 169 -19.08 12.01 -26.75
CA LYS A 169 -17.84 12.76 -26.55
C LYS A 169 -16.65 11.86 -26.29
N VAL A 170 -16.93 10.69 -25.71
CA VAL A 170 -15.94 9.68 -25.36
C VAL A 170 -16.43 8.32 -25.82
N ASP A 171 -15.55 7.53 -26.44
CA ASP A 171 -15.80 6.11 -26.72
C ASP A 171 -15.70 5.34 -25.40
N VAL A 172 -16.63 4.41 -25.17
CA VAL A 172 -16.62 3.57 -23.96
C VAL A 172 -15.34 2.73 -23.86
N ASN A 173 -14.74 2.38 -25.01
CA ASN A 173 -13.49 1.61 -25.11
C ASN A 173 -12.25 2.48 -25.33
N VAL A 174 -12.34 3.80 -25.04
CA VAL A 174 -11.17 4.67 -25.08
C VAL A 174 -10.09 4.17 -24.11
N THR A 175 -8.84 4.22 -24.55
CA THR A 175 -7.69 3.79 -23.76
C THR A 175 -6.76 4.96 -23.45
N ASP A 176 -6.05 4.85 -22.34
CA ASP A 176 -4.94 5.75 -21.99
C ASP A 176 -3.66 5.37 -22.74
N GLU A 177 -2.54 6.03 -22.38
CA GLU A 177 -1.23 5.84 -23.02
C GLU A 177 -0.68 4.43 -22.83
N GLU A 178 -1.09 3.72 -21.77
CA GLU A 178 -0.71 2.34 -21.46
C GLU A 178 -1.71 1.32 -22.02
N GLY A 179 -2.69 1.76 -22.81
CA GLY A 179 -3.70 0.90 -23.40
C GLY A 179 -4.84 0.50 -22.46
N ARG A 180 -4.93 1.07 -21.27
CA ARG A 180 -5.98 0.74 -20.29
C ARG A 180 -7.27 1.45 -20.63
N ALA A 181 -8.35 0.69 -20.77
CA ALA A 181 -9.70 1.21 -20.97
C ALA A 181 -10.34 1.65 -19.65
N LEU A 182 -11.48 2.37 -19.76
CA LEU A 182 -12.29 2.78 -18.59
C LEU A 182 -12.67 1.58 -17.71
N LEU A 183 -12.92 0.43 -18.33
CA LEU A 183 -13.29 -0.80 -17.63
C LEU A 183 -12.15 -1.32 -16.75
N HIS A 184 -10.88 -1.25 -17.19
CA HIS A 184 -9.72 -1.60 -16.38
C HIS A 184 -9.63 -0.72 -15.13
N TRP A 185 -9.76 0.60 -15.29
CA TRP A 185 -9.73 1.56 -14.20
C TRP A 185 -10.83 1.34 -13.17
N ALA A 186 -12.06 1.05 -13.64
CA ALA A 186 -13.19 0.80 -12.77
C ALA A 186 -13.01 -0.52 -11.97
N CYS A 187 -12.46 -1.57 -12.60
CA CYS A 187 -12.16 -2.85 -11.96
C CYS A 187 -11.01 -2.73 -10.96
N ASP A 188 -9.95 -2.00 -11.31
CA ASP A 188 -8.81 -1.73 -10.45
C ASP A 188 -9.19 -1.04 -9.13
N ARG A 189 -10.17 -0.13 -9.20
CA ARG A 189 -10.65 0.65 -8.04
C ARG A 189 -11.83 0.02 -7.30
N GLY A 190 -12.34 -1.10 -7.76
CA GLY A 190 -13.47 -1.77 -7.11
C GLY A 190 -14.80 -1.04 -7.29
N HIS A 191 -14.96 -0.27 -8.37
CA HIS A 191 -16.16 0.52 -8.64
C HIS A 191 -17.24 -0.28 -9.35
N LYS A 192 -17.86 -1.23 -8.66
CA LYS A 192 -18.84 -2.18 -9.21
C LYS A 192 -19.95 -1.52 -9.99
N GLU A 193 -20.53 -0.45 -9.46
CA GLU A 193 -21.63 0.27 -10.12
C GLU A 193 -21.17 0.90 -11.43
N LEU A 194 -19.94 1.44 -11.47
CA LEU A 194 -19.35 1.98 -12.69
C LEU A 194 -19.03 0.88 -13.69
N VAL A 195 -18.50 -0.27 -13.24
CA VAL A 195 -18.28 -1.46 -14.07
C VAL A 195 -19.59 -1.88 -14.73
N SER A 196 -20.68 -2.00 -13.94
CA SER A 196 -22.01 -2.33 -14.47
C SER A 196 -22.49 -1.31 -15.51
N ALA A 197 -22.31 -0.01 -15.24
CA ALA A 197 -22.69 1.04 -16.18
C ALA A 197 -21.89 0.99 -17.49
N LEU A 198 -20.58 0.75 -17.43
CA LEU A 198 -19.74 0.62 -18.63
C LEU A 198 -20.15 -0.58 -19.48
N LEU A 199 -20.42 -1.73 -18.86
CA LEU A 199 -20.89 -2.93 -19.55
C LEU A 199 -22.28 -2.72 -20.20
N GLN A 200 -23.19 -1.99 -19.54
CA GLN A 200 -24.49 -1.58 -20.13
C GLN A 200 -24.33 -0.68 -21.34
N HIS A 201 -23.24 0.09 -21.40
CA HIS A 201 -22.88 0.91 -22.56
C HIS A 201 -22.01 0.17 -23.59
N SER A 202 -21.99 -1.16 -23.54
CA SER A 202 -21.26 -2.04 -24.47
C SER A 202 -19.73 -1.88 -24.41
N ALA A 203 -19.19 -1.66 -23.24
CA ALA A 203 -17.75 -1.79 -23.06
C ALA A 203 -17.31 -3.21 -23.44
N ASP A 204 -16.19 -3.31 -24.17
CA ASP A 204 -15.58 -4.60 -24.49
C ASP A 204 -14.99 -5.20 -23.22
N VAL A 205 -15.64 -6.28 -22.74
CA VAL A 205 -15.26 -6.96 -21.50
C VAL A 205 -13.92 -7.68 -21.59
N ASN A 206 -13.46 -7.98 -22.81
CA ASN A 206 -12.22 -8.73 -23.09
C ASN A 206 -11.10 -7.85 -23.66
N ILE A 207 -11.27 -6.53 -23.63
CA ILE A 207 -10.21 -5.62 -24.06
C ILE A 207 -8.96 -5.84 -23.23
N GLN A 208 -7.81 -5.92 -23.89
CA GLN A 208 -6.50 -6.06 -23.25
C GLN A 208 -5.74 -4.75 -23.29
N ASP A 209 -5.08 -4.43 -22.20
CA ASP A 209 -4.18 -3.27 -22.12
C ASP A 209 -2.81 -3.52 -22.78
N GLY A 210 -1.88 -2.58 -22.62
CA GLY A 210 -0.52 -2.68 -23.15
C GLY A 210 0.31 -3.84 -22.60
N GLU A 211 -0.09 -4.44 -21.49
CA GLU A 211 0.55 -5.63 -20.88
C GLU A 211 -0.25 -6.91 -21.13
N GLY A 212 -1.30 -6.84 -21.96
CA GLY A 212 -2.17 -7.96 -22.28
C GLY A 212 -3.18 -8.31 -21.18
N GLN A 213 -3.31 -7.48 -20.16
CA GLN A 213 -4.22 -7.72 -19.05
C GLN A 213 -5.64 -7.29 -19.40
N THR A 214 -6.62 -8.10 -19.01
CA THR A 214 -8.05 -7.80 -19.14
C THR A 214 -8.60 -7.21 -17.83
N ALA A 215 -9.79 -6.64 -17.87
CA ALA A 215 -10.51 -6.20 -16.69
C ALA A 215 -10.65 -7.32 -15.63
N LEU A 216 -10.70 -8.58 -16.07
CA LEU A 216 -10.77 -9.75 -15.20
C LEU A 216 -9.46 -9.98 -14.42
N HIS A 217 -8.29 -9.75 -15.05
CA HIS A 217 -6.99 -9.79 -14.35
C HIS A 217 -6.94 -8.73 -13.24
N TYR A 218 -7.39 -7.52 -13.53
CA TYR A 218 -7.43 -6.43 -12.56
C TYR A 218 -8.32 -6.75 -11.36
N ALA A 219 -9.56 -7.19 -11.62
CA ALA A 219 -10.50 -7.54 -10.57
C ALA A 219 -10.00 -8.73 -9.72
N ALA A 220 -9.33 -9.72 -10.34
CA ALA A 220 -8.76 -10.87 -9.66
C ALA A 220 -7.56 -10.48 -8.78
N THR A 221 -6.64 -9.66 -9.29
CA THR A 221 -5.47 -9.17 -8.54
C THR A 221 -5.87 -8.31 -7.34
N CYS A 222 -6.90 -7.48 -7.50
CA CYS A 222 -7.43 -6.63 -6.42
C CYS A 222 -8.41 -7.36 -5.49
N GLU A 223 -8.68 -8.63 -5.75
CA GLU A 223 -9.54 -9.51 -4.94
C GLU A 223 -11.01 -9.05 -4.85
N PHE A 224 -11.55 -8.40 -5.88
CA PHE A 224 -12.94 -7.99 -5.96
C PHE A 224 -13.82 -9.09 -6.55
N LEU A 225 -14.19 -10.08 -5.70
CA LEU A 225 -14.98 -11.24 -6.13
C LEU A 225 -16.30 -10.85 -6.83
N ASP A 226 -17.01 -9.89 -6.30
CA ASP A 226 -18.29 -9.43 -6.84
C ASP A 226 -18.17 -8.76 -8.22
N ILE A 227 -17.01 -8.17 -8.55
CA ILE A 227 -16.69 -7.64 -9.88
C ILE A 227 -16.27 -8.78 -10.80
N VAL A 228 -15.47 -9.74 -10.31
CA VAL A 228 -15.13 -10.96 -11.07
C VAL A 228 -16.39 -11.67 -11.54
N GLU A 229 -17.35 -11.91 -10.64
CA GLU A 229 -18.63 -12.55 -10.97
C GLU A 229 -19.42 -11.73 -12.01
N LEU A 230 -19.47 -10.40 -11.85
CA LEU A 230 -20.14 -9.50 -12.79
C LEU A 230 -19.51 -9.55 -14.18
N LEU A 231 -18.18 -9.55 -14.28
CA LEU A 231 -17.46 -9.65 -15.55
C LEU A 231 -17.69 -10.99 -16.22
N LEU A 232 -17.64 -12.11 -15.48
CA LEU A 232 -17.91 -13.46 -15.98
C LEU A 232 -19.35 -13.57 -16.51
N GLN A 233 -20.34 -13.06 -15.77
CA GLN A 233 -21.74 -12.99 -16.23
C GLN A 233 -21.93 -12.15 -17.50
N SER A 234 -21.03 -11.19 -17.72
CA SER A 234 -21.04 -10.31 -18.90
C SER A 234 -20.23 -10.85 -20.08
N GLY A 235 -19.71 -12.08 -19.97
CA GLY A 235 -18.98 -12.76 -21.05
C GLY A 235 -17.47 -12.53 -21.05
N ALA A 236 -16.88 -12.16 -19.90
CA ALA A 236 -15.43 -12.13 -19.77
C ALA A 236 -14.84 -13.53 -19.97
N ASP A 237 -13.79 -13.62 -20.79
CA ASP A 237 -13.06 -14.86 -21.05
C ASP A 237 -11.94 -15.06 -20.02
N PRO A 238 -12.05 -16.02 -19.10
CA PRO A 238 -11.03 -16.32 -18.12
C PRO A 238 -9.80 -17.03 -18.70
N GLY A 239 -9.85 -17.44 -19.97
CA GLY A 239 -8.76 -18.10 -20.68
C GLY A 239 -7.76 -17.15 -21.35
N LEU A 240 -8.02 -15.85 -21.35
CA LEU A 240 -7.10 -14.86 -21.91
C LEU A 240 -5.87 -14.71 -21.01
N ARG A 241 -4.69 -14.76 -21.65
CA ARG A 241 -3.40 -14.61 -20.97
C ARG A 241 -2.86 -13.21 -21.18
N ASP A 242 -2.19 -12.69 -20.15
CA ASP A 242 -1.39 -11.48 -20.26
C ASP A 242 -0.05 -11.73 -20.99
N GLN A 243 0.79 -10.70 -21.15
CA GLN A 243 2.08 -10.83 -21.82
C GLN A 243 3.08 -11.72 -21.08
N GLU A 244 2.94 -11.92 -19.76
CA GLU A 244 3.74 -12.85 -18.97
C GLU A 244 3.24 -14.29 -19.10
N GLY A 245 2.11 -14.49 -19.78
CA GLY A 245 1.44 -15.78 -19.98
C GLY A 245 0.53 -16.18 -18.82
N CYS A 246 0.26 -15.29 -17.86
CA CYS A 246 -0.57 -15.56 -16.70
C CYS A 246 -2.07 -15.45 -17.03
N LEU A 247 -2.86 -16.35 -16.46
CA LEU A 247 -4.32 -16.29 -16.46
C LEU A 247 -4.82 -15.43 -15.28
N PRO A 248 -6.07 -14.90 -15.34
CA PRO A 248 -6.67 -14.19 -14.20
C PRO A 248 -6.67 -14.99 -12.89
N GLU A 249 -6.77 -16.32 -12.93
CA GLU A 249 -6.71 -17.17 -11.74
C GLU A 249 -5.30 -17.30 -11.14
N GLU A 250 -4.26 -17.06 -11.95
CA GLU A 250 -2.86 -17.17 -11.53
C GLU A 250 -2.34 -15.89 -10.86
N VAL A 251 -3.06 -14.76 -11.01
CA VAL A 251 -2.68 -13.45 -10.44
C VAL A 251 -3.36 -13.13 -9.11
N THR A 252 -4.13 -14.06 -8.54
CA THR A 252 -4.85 -13.89 -7.27
C THR A 252 -4.48 -14.94 -6.25
N ASP A 253 -4.42 -14.54 -4.97
CA ASP A 253 -4.27 -15.47 -3.83
C ASP A 253 -5.64 -15.92 -3.27
N SER A 254 -6.74 -15.35 -3.78
CA SER A 254 -8.09 -15.61 -3.30
C SER A 254 -8.66 -16.91 -3.84
N LYS A 255 -8.82 -17.91 -2.95
CA LYS A 255 -9.45 -19.20 -3.31
C LYS A 255 -10.88 -19.03 -3.83
N ALA A 256 -11.62 -18.04 -3.35
CA ALA A 256 -12.99 -17.79 -3.80
C ALA A 256 -12.99 -17.34 -5.28
N ILE A 257 -12.07 -16.44 -5.65
CA ILE A 257 -11.94 -15.97 -7.03
C ILE A 257 -11.44 -17.09 -7.94
N THR A 258 -10.41 -17.83 -7.54
CA THR A 258 -9.93 -18.99 -8.31
C THR A 258 -11.05 -19.99 -8.56
N SER A 259 -11.87 -20.29 -7.53
CA SER A 259 -13.03 -21.20 -7.68
C SER A 259 -14.07 -20.64 -8.66
N ALA A 260 -14.39 -19.34 -8.57
CA ALA A 260 -15.36 -18.72 -9.49
C ALA A 260 -14.89 -18.74 -10.94
N LEU A 261 -13.60 -18.47 -11.19
CA LEU A 261 -12.99 -18.52 -12.51
C LEU A 261 -13.00 -19.94 -13.09
N GLN A 262 -12.61 -20.94 -12.29
CA GLN A 262 -12.57 -22.36 -12.71
C GLN A 262 -13.96 -22.92 -13.00
N GLN A 263 -14.97 -22.61 -12.18
CA GLN A 263 -16.36 -23.02 -12.43
C GLN A 263 -16.87 -22.49 -13.76
N HIS A 264 -16.50 -21.26 -14.10
CA HIS A 264 -16.93 -20.67 -15.38
C HIS A 264 -16.28 -21.36 -16.60
N VAL A 265 -15.00 -21.77 -16.48
CA VAL A 265 -14.28 -22.52 -17.53
C VAL A 265 -14.86 -23.94 -17.73
N THR A 266 -15.24 -24.62 -16.65
CA THR A 266 -15.74 -26.00 -16.70
C THR A 266 -17.20 -26.10 -17.11
N GLY A 267 -17.95 -24.98 -17.12
CA GLY A 267 -19.36 -24.94 -17.48
C GLY A 267 -20.26 -25.72 -16.54
N GLU A 268 -19.82 -26.01 -15.31
CA GLU A 268 -20.65 -26.61 -14.28
C GLU A 268 -21.54 -25.55 -13.60
N PRO A 269 -22.88 -25.78 -13.55
CA PRO A 269 -23.83 -24.84 -12.96
C PRO A 269 -23.72 -24.74 -11.42
#